data_3e750c39aedebe31262c41ef24a98f58
#
_entry.id   3e750c39aedebe31262c41ef24a98f58
#
_cell.length_a   1.000
_cell.length_b   1.000
_cell.length_c   1.000
_cell.angle_alpha   90.00
_cell.angle_beta   90.00
_cell.angle_gamma   90.00
#
_symmetry.space_group_name_H-M   'P 1'
#
loop_
_entity.id
_entity.type
_entity.pdbx_description
1 polymer ?
#
loop_
_entity_poly.entity_id
_entity_poly.type
_entity_poly.pdbx_seq_one_letter_code
_entity_poly.pdbx_strand_id
1 'polypeptide(L)'
;EFGKVYITVKPKNGEVLSQVVKDSIKNDLKKYTVAGIKQEFLDLKYLYVEFNSTVSFDTGFVSDKLNLQSRILSAIETYAKSSDINSFGGRLKYSKLLSQIDRVDGGITSNITTLTMRRDLKPSYNQIATYEICYGNVFHADLEGFNIRSTAFKIEGVDGNVYLTDFPDNDQLTGTIKFFTIDGDVITYINNNAGIVDYKRGEINLFPINISSTSIDG
;
A
#
# COMPACT_ATOMS: atom_id res chain seq x y z
N GLU A 1 17.74 12.15 15.34
CA GLU A 1 18.36 12.22 16.66
C GLU A 1 19.85 11.89 16.55
N PHE A 2 20.71 12.70 17.17
CA PHE A 2 22.14 12.43 17.22
C PHE A 2 22.42 11.17 18.04
N GLY A 3 23.38 10.34 17.58
CA GLY A 3 23.76 9.11 18.29
C GLY A 3 22.88 7.90 18.02
N LYS A 4 21.98 7.94 17.02
CA LYS A 4 21.21 6.79 16.57
C LYS A 4 21.51 6.46 15.10
N VAL A 5 21.64 5.16 14.82
CA VAL A 5 21.71 4.61 13.46
C VAL A 5 20.48 3.74 13.24
N TYR A 6 19.68 4.07 12.24
CA TYR A 6 18.51 3.29 11.85
C TYR A 6 18.89 2.27 10.80
N ILE A 7 18.52 1.02 11.05
CA ILE A 7 18.84 -0.11 10.20
C ILE A 7 17.55 -0.75 9.73
N THR A 8 17.42 -0.91 8.42
CA THR A 8 16.31 -1.64 7.81
C THR A 8 16.87 -2.83 7.05
N VAL A 9 16.34 -4.01 7.29
CA VAL A 9 16.79 -5.26 6.66
C VAL A 9 15.62 -5.90 5.93
N LYS A 10 15.83 -6.28 4.68
CA LYS A 10 14.87 -7.03 3.88
C LYS A 10 15.36 -8.47 3.68
N PRO A 11 14.62 -9.48 4.18
CA PRO A 11 14.94 -10.87 3.90
C PRO A 11 14.67 -11.22 2.44
N LYS A 12 15.41 -12.18 1.88
CA LYS A 12 15.26 -12.62 0.48
C LYS A 12 13.88 -13.22 0.18
N ASN A 13 13.26 -13.84 1.17
CA ASN A 13 11.93 -14.46 1.05
C ASN A 13 10.77 -13.47 1.20
N GLY A 14 11.04 -12.19 1.45
CA GLY A 14 10.03 -11.17 1.62
C GLY A 14 9.30 -11.17 2.96
N GLU A 15 9.63 -12.10 3.87
CA GLU A 15 9.04 -12.16 5.21
C GLU A 15 9.61 -11.08 6.13
N VAL A 16 8.84 -10.72 7.15
CA VAL A 16 9.29 -9.81 8.20
C VAL A 16 10.30 -10.54 9.10
N LEU A 17 11.41 -9.89 9.44
CA LEU A 17 12.37 -10.44 10.37
C LEU A 17 11.76 -10.64 11.75
N SER A 18 11.93 -11.84 12.32
CA SER A 18 11.54 -12.08 13.71
C SER A 18 12.38 -11.25 14.68
N GLN A 19 11.83 -10.96 15.87
CA GLN A 19 12.56 -10.20 16.88
C GLN A 19 13.88 -10.88 17.29
N VAL A 20 13.90 -12.20 17.37
CA VAL A 20 15.10 -12.99 17.69
C VAL A 20 16.24 -12.74 16.69
N VAL A 21 15.91 -12.71 15.39
CA VAL A 21 16.90 -12.43 14.34
C VAL A 21 17.37 -10.98 14.40
N LYS A 22 16.47 -10.02 14.64
CA LYS A 22 16.84 -8.61 14.84
C LYS A 22 17.80 -8.43 16.00
N ASP A 23 17.54 -9.10 17.13
CA ASP A 23 18.40 -9.04 18.33
C ASP A 23 19.76 -9.71 18.09
N SER A 24 19.82 -10.82 17.35
CA SER A 24 21.06 -11.46 16.94
C SER A 24 21.93 -10.52 16.10
N ILE A 25 21.34 -9.94 15.03
CA ILE A 25 22.03 -8.97 14.17
C ILE A 25 22.51 -7.77 14.99
N LYS A 26 21.68 -7.25 15.90
CA LYS A 26 22.04 -6.13 16.78
C LYS A 26 23.23 -6.48 17.67
N ASN A 27 23.28 -7.67 18.23
CA ASN A 27 24.41 -8.12 19.05
C ASN A 27 25.69 -8.28 18.24
N ASP A 28 25.62 -8.77 17.02
CA ASP A 28 26.78 -8.87 16.13
C ASP A 28 27.30 -7.49 15.73
N LEU A 29 26.39 -6.57 15.43
CA LEU A 29 26.77 -5.19 15.06
C LEU A 29 27.35 -4.39 16.24
N LYS A 30 27.02 -4.72 17.50
CA LYS A 30 27.62 -4.08 18.67
C LYS A 30 29.15 -4.14 18.68
N LYS A 31 29.75 -5.19 18.11
CA LYS A 31 31.20 -5.35 18.02
C LYS A 31 31.88 -4.28 17.17
N TYR A 32 31.10 -3.65 16.27
CA TYR A 32 31.61 -2.64 15.33
C TYR A 32 31.10 -1.22 15.66
N THR A 33 30.32 -1.06 16.73
CA THR A 33 29.70 0.22 17.08
C THR A 33 30.65 1.07 17.91
N VAL A 34 30.81 2.33 17.50
CA VAL A 34 31.55 3.34 18.30
C VAL A 34 30.75 3.70 19.53
N ALA A 35 31.43 4.00 20.64
CA ALA A 35 30.80 4.43 21.89
C ALA A 35 29.85 5.62 21.67
N GLY A 36 28.65 5.53 22.20
CA GLY A 36 27.63 6.58 22.07
C GLY A 36 26.67 6.43 20.87
N ILE A 37 26.87 5.45 19.99
CA ILE A 37 25.93 5.17 18.88
C ILE A 37 24.98 4.02 19.25
N LYS A 38 23.68 4.29 19.20
CA LYS A 38 22.61 3.32 19.43
C LYS A 38 22.03 2.86 18.10
N GLN A 39 21.97 1.56 17.90
CA GLN A 39 21.35 0.96 16.72
C GLN A 39 19.87 0.69 16.98
N GLU A 40 19.02 1.15 16.07
CA GLU A 40 17.57 0.89 16.09
C GLU A 40 17.14 0.25 14.76
N PHE A 41 16.38 -0.86 14.86
CA PHE A 41 15.80 -1.48 13.67
C PHE A 41 14.47 -0.82 13.34
N LEU A 42 14.32 -0.44 12.07
CA LEU A 42 13.05 0.00 11.52
C LEU A 42 12.43 -1.13 10.71
N ASP A 43 11.16 -1.39 10.95
CA ASP A 43 10.40 -2.34 10.17
C ASP A 43 10.13 -1.80 8.76
N LEU A 44 10.16 -2.71 7.79
CA LEU A 44 9.83 -2.38 6.41
C LEU A 44 8.35 -1.98 6.31
N LYS A 45 8.11 -0.85 5.67
CA LYS A 45 6.76 -0.45 5.27
C LYS A 45 6.49 -0.98 3.87
N TYR A 46 5.68 -2.04 3.78
CA TYR A 46 5.31 -2.63 2.49
C TYR A 46 4.23 -1.79 1.80
N LEU A 47 4.36 -1.65 0.49
CA LEU A 47 3.29 -1.24 -0.39
C LEU A 47 2.70 -2.52 -1.00
N TYR A 48 1.45 -2.80 -0.66
CA TYR A 48 0.72 -3.91 -1.26
C TYR A 48 0.11 -3.45 -2.58
N VAL A 49 0.16 -4.31 -3.58
CA VAL A 49 -0.49 -4.07 -4.85
C VAL A 49 -1.48 -5.20 -5.09
N GLU A 50 -2.74 -4.83 -5.17
CA GLU A 50 -3.83 -5.72 -5.51
C GLU A 50 -4.18 -5.50 -6.98
N PHE A 51 -4.48 -6.56 -7.70
CA PHE A 51 -4.86 -6.46 -9.09
C PHE A 51 -6.08 -7.33 -9.39
N ASN A 52 -6.89 -6.83 -10.29
CA ASN A 52 -8.03 -7.55 -10.84
C ASN A 52 -7.86 -7.60 -12.37
N SER A 53 -7.73 -8.81 -12.92
CA SER A 53 -7.48 -9.06 -14.33
C SER A 53 -8.61 -9.87 -14.96
N THR A 54 -9.12 -9.35 -16.07
CA THR A 54 -9.98 -10.10 -16.96
C THR A 54 -9.19 -10.46 -18.20
N VAL A 55 -8.96 -11.76 -18.42
CA VAL A 55 -8.18 -12.29 -19.53
C VAL A 55 -9.10 -13.01 -20.50
N SER A 56 -9.13 -12.56 -21.76
CA SER A 56 -9.82 -13.23 -22.87
C SER A 56 -8.83 -14.11 -23.64
N PHE A 57 -9.26 -15.27 -24.05
CA PHE A 57 -8.42 -16.21 -24.78
C PHE A 57 -9.21 -16.96 -25.87
N ASP A 58 -8.50 -17.42 -26.89
CA ASP A 58 -9.06 -18.24 -27.96
C ASP A 58 -9.15 -19.71 -27.51
N THR A 59 -10.35 -20.25 -27.52
CA THR A 59 -10.64 -21.64 -27.13
C THR A 59 -10.09 -22.67 -28.12
N GLY A 60 -9.74 -22.26 -29.32
CA GLY A 60 -9.05 -23.12 -30.31
C GLY A 60 -7.57 -23.38 -29.94
N PHE A 61 -6.94 -22.47 -29.18
CA PHE A 61 -5.58 -22.61 -28.71
C PHE A 61 -5.50 -23.09 -27.26
N VAL A 62 -6.44 -22.64 -26.40
CA VAL A 62 -6.45 -22.97 -24.98
C VAL A 62 -7.68 -23.83 -24.66
N SER A 63 -7.45 -25.10 -24.40
CA SER A 63 -8.52 -26.06 -24.06
C SER A 63 -8.85 -26.09 -22.56
N ASP A 64 -7.91 -25.74 -21.69
CA ASP A 64 -8.06 -25.80 -20.22
C ASP A 64 -7.90 -24.41 -19.58
N LYS A 65 -9.05 -23.82 -19.23
CA LYS A 65 -9.14 -22.53 -18.54
C LYS A 65 -8.43 -22.54 -17.18
N LEU A 66 -8.58 -23.61 -16.40
CA LEU A 66 -7.99 -23.67 -15.04
C LEU A 66 -6.47 -23.76 -15.09
N ASN A 67 -5.95 -24.51 -16.06
CA ASN A 67 -4.52 -24.57 -16.30
C ASN A 67 -3.97 -23.20 -16.73
N LEU A 68 -4.63 -22.49 -17.64
CA LEU A 68 -4.25 -21.15 -18.05
C LEU A 68 -4.23 -20.19 -16.85
N GLN A 69 -5.26 -20.20 -16.02
CA GLN A 69 -5.33 -19.38 -14.80
C GLN A 69 -4.17 -19.67 -13.85
N SER A 70 -3.87 -20.93 -13.59
CA SER A 70 -2.75 -21.33 -12.73
C SER A 70 -1.41 -20.84 -13.27
N ARG A 71 -1.18 -20.94 -14.57
CA ARG A 71 0.03 -20.45 -15.23
C ARG A 71 0.16 -18.95 -15.15
N ILE A 72 -0.93 -18.21 -15.31
CA ILE A 72 -0.97 -16.74 -15.15
C ILE A 72 -0.60 -16.36 -13.71
N LEU A 73 -1.23 -16.98 -12.71
CA LEU A 73 -0.93 -16.73 -11.30
C LEU A 73 0.55 -16.99 -10.99
N SER A 74 1.09 -18.11 -11.47
CA SER A 74 2.51 -18.47 -11.28
C SER A 74 3.46 -17.45 -11.94
N ALA A 75 3.12 -16.94 -13.13
CA ALA A 75 3.90 -15.90 -13.81
C ALA A 75 3.91 -14.59 -13.02
N ILE A 76 2.76 -14.19 -12.48
CA ILE A 76 2.64 -12.99 -11.65
C ILE A 76 3.41 -13.14 -10.34
N GLU A 77 3.30 -14.28 -9.65
CA GLU A 77 4.09 -14.57 -8.44
C GLU A 77 5.60 -14.53 -8.71
N THR A 78 6.04 -15.09 -9.84
CA THR A 78 7.44 -15.04 -10.25
C THR A 78 7.90 -13.61 -10.47
N TYR A 79 7.08 -12.78 -11.11
CA TYR A 79 7.37 -11.37 -11.31
C TYR A 79 7.41 -10.62 -9.97
N ALA A 80 6.46 -10.88 -9.05
CA ALA A 80 6.42 -10.28 -7.71
C ALA A 80 7.69 -10.59 -6.88
N LYS A 81 8.27 -11.78 -7.05
CA LYS A 81 9.52 -12.21 -6.39
C LYS A 81 10.79 -11.71 -7.09
N SER A 82 10.68 -11.12 -8.28
CA SER A 82 11.82 -10.63 -9.04
C SER A 82 12.52 -9.44 -8.36
N SER A 83 13.78 -9.21 -8.67
CA SER A 83 14.57 -8.08 -8.16
C SER A 83 14.00 -6.72 -8.56
N ASP A 84 13.23 -6.65 -9.64
CA ASP A 84 12.58 -5.42 -10.12
C ASP A 84 11.58 -4.87 -9.08
N ILE A 85 10.87 -5.76 -8.40
CA ILE A 85 9.84 -5.42 -7.39
C ILE A 85 10.36 -5.70 -5.99
N ASN A 86 10.95 -6.88 -5.77
CA ASN A 86 11.35 -7.35 -4.45
C ASN A 86 12.74 -6.84 -4.02
N SER A 87 13.00 -5.54 -4.14
CA SER A 87 14.24 -4.86 -3.74
C SER A 87 13.93 -3.55 -3.02
N PHE A 88 14.93 -2.99 -2.32
CA PHE A 88 14.82 -1.61 -1.83
C PHE A 88 14.66 -0.66 -3.01
N GLY A 89 13.58 0.14 -2.99
CA GLY A 89 13.22 1.02 -4.10
C GLY A 89 12.70 0.30 -5.34
N GLY A 90 12.33 -0.97 -5.23
CA GLY A 90 11.65 -1.73 -6.30
C GLY A 90 10.36 -1.03 -6.72
N ARG A 91 10.10 -1.01 -8.03
CA ARG A 91 8.92 -0.35 -8.61
C ARG A 91 8.14 -1.31 -9.48
N LEU A 92 6.85 -1.41 -9.23
CA LEU A 92 5.93 -2.09 -10.12
C LEU A 92 5.77 -1.26 -11.39
N LYS A 93 5.98 -1.89 -12.55
CA LYS A 93 5.67 -1.30 -13.85
C LYS A 93 4.43 -2.00 -14.41
N TYR A 94 3.35 -1.24 -14.59
CA TYR A 94 2.08 -1.75 -15.09
C TYR A 94 2.24 -2.50 -16.43
N SER A 95 2.95 -1.90 -17.38
CA SER A 95 3.20 -2.53 -18.68
C SER A 95 3.98 -3.84 -18.60
N LYS A 96 4.90 -3.97 -17.63
CA LYS A 96 5.60 -5.23 -17.39
C LYS A 96 4.67 -6.30 -16.83
N LEU A 97 3.78 -5.94 -15.90
CA LEU A 97 2.77 -6.87 -15.36
C LEU A 97 1.87 -7.40 -16.47
N LEU A 98 1.31 -6.53 -17.30
CA LEU A 98 0.50 -6.94 -18.46
C LEU A 98 1.28 -7.87 -19.39
N SER A 99 2.53 -7.53 -19.71
CA SER A 99 3.39 -8.36 -20.54
C SER A 99 3.71 -9.73 -19.93
N GLN A 100 3.75 -9.87 -18.59
CA GLN A 100 3.90 -11.19 -17.96
C GLN A 100 2.64 -12.06 -18.17
N ILE A 101 1.46 -11.48 -18.11
CA ILE A 101 0.18 -12.17 -18.35
C ILE A 101 0.10 -12.59 -19.81
N ASP A 102 0.32 -11.66 -20.74
CA ASP A 102 0.18 -11.89 -22.20
C ASP A 102 1.15 -12.96 -22.73
N ARG A 103 2.33 -13.08 -22.14
CA ARG A 103 3.35 -14.06 -22.53
C ARG A 103 3.12 -15.47 -22.04
N VAL A 104 2.13 -15.69 -21.16
CA VAL A 104 1.88 -17.03 -20.59
C VAL A 104 1.43 -18.01 -21.66
N ASP A 105 0.62 -17.52 -22.61
CA ASP A 105 0.09 -18.34 -23.71
C ASP A 105 -0.20 -17.50 -24.93
N GLY A 106 0.16 -18.03 -26.12
CA GLY A 106 -0.12 -17.36 -27.39
C GLY A 106 -1.63 -17.27 -27.75
N GLY A 107 -2.45 -18.03 -27.06
CA GLY A 107 -3.91 -17.97 -27.21
C GLY A 107 -4.59 -16.84 -26.43
N ILE A 108 -3.84 -16.06 -25.63
CA ILE A 108 -4.39 -14.90 -24.93
C ILE A 108 -4.63 -13.77 -25.93
N THR A 109 -5.86 -13.31 -26.05
CA THR A 109 -6.28 -12.29 -27.04
C THR A 109 -6.44 -10.91 -26.44
N SER A 110 -6.73 -10.81 -25.14
CA SER A 110 -6.92 -9.53 -24.43
C SER A 110 -6.67 -9.69 -22.94
N ASN A 111 -6.17 -8.64 -22.33
CA ASN A 111 -5.91 -8.55 -20.92
C ASN A 111 -6.30 -7.15 -20.42
N ILE A 112 -7.34 -7.08 -19.58
CA ILE A 112 -7.79 -5.86 -18.93
C ILE A 112 -7.50 -6.01 -17.45
N THR A 113 -6.56 -5.21 -16.94
CA THR A 113 -6.11 -5.28 -15.55
C THR A 113 -6.23 -3.94 -14.86
N THR A 114 -6.86 -3.92 -13.70
CA THR A 114 -6.88 -2.77 -12.79
C THR A 114 -5.94 -3.01 -11.62
N LEU A 115 -5.25 -1.97 -11.17
CA LEU A 115 -4.35 -2.01 -10.03
C LEU A 115 -4.87 -1.10 -8.91
N THR A 116 -4.80 -1.62 -7.69
CA THR A 116 -5.06 -0.86 -6.47
C THR A 116 -3.84 -0.96 -5.56
N MET A 117 -3.36 0.18 -5.08
CA MET A 117 -2.28 0.24 -4.11
C MET A 117 -2.86 0.32 -2.70
N ARG A 118 -2.34 -0.49 -1.76
CA ARG A 118 -2.74 -0.49 -0.36
C ARG A 118 -1.55 -0.22 0.56
N ARG A 119 -1.77 0.60 1.56
CA ARG A 119 -0.89 0.80 2.71
C ARG A 119 -1.65 0.51 3.99
N ASP A 120 -1.08 -0.31 4.84
CA ASP A 120 -1.61 -0.55 6.16
C ASP A 120 -0.99 0.45 7.14
N LEU A 121 -1.84 1.24 7.78
CA LEU A 121 -1.46 2.21 8.79
C LEU A 121 -1.66 1.61 10.18
N LYS A 122 -0.65 1.67 11.03
CA LYS A 122 -0.75 1.35 12.46
C LYS A 122 -0.84 2.65 13.25
N PRO A 123 -2.05 3.09 13.58
CA PRO A 123 -2.21 4.36 14.30
C PRO A 123 -1.84 4.23 15.78
N SER A 124 -1.49 5.37 16.38
CA SER A 124 -1.42 5.49 17.82
C SER A 124 -2.84 5.69 18.35
N TYR A 125 -3.41 4.65 18.97
CA TYR A 125 -4.78 4.71 19.47
C TYR A 125 -4.92 5.65 20.67
N ASN A 126 -6.06 6.34 20.74
CA ASN A 126 -6.44 7.26 21.83
C ASN A 126 -5.42 8.39 22.07
N GLN A 127 -4.75 8.81 20.99
CA GLN A 127 -3.81 9.93 21.00
C GLN A 127 -4.02 10.78 19.76
N ILE A 128 -3.92 12.10 19.93
CA ILE A 128 -3.95 13.03 18.81
C ILE A 128 -2.61 12.91 18.09
N ALA A 129 -2.64 12.53 16.82
CA ALA A 129 -1.46 12.39 15.97
C ALA A 129 -1.73 12.85 14.54
N THR A 130 -0.68 13.27 13.86
CA THR A 130 -0.66 13.51 12.41
C THR A 130 -0.10 12.28 11.72
N TYR A 131 -0.60 11.97 10.53
CA TYR A 131 -0.15 10.80 9.76
C TYR A 131 0.29 11.22 8.38
N GLU A 132 1.51 10.83 8.02
CA GLU A 132 2.05 10.94 6.67
C GLU A 132 2.13 9.54 6.06
N ILE A 133 1.42 9.34 4.95
CA ILE A 133 1.30 8.06 4.27
C ILE A 133 1.87 8.23 2.87
N CYS A 134 3.10 7.71 2.65
CA CYS A 134 3.80 7.82 1.38
C CYS A 134 3.69 6.51 0.62
N TYR A 135 3.16 6.55 -0.60
CA TYR A 135 3.11 5.41 -1.51
C TYR A 135 4.33 5.36 -2.44
N GLY A 136 4.97 6.50 -2.68
CA GLY A 136 6.12 6.59 -3.59
C GLY A 136 5.78 6.33 -5.05
N ASN A 137 4.50 6.37 -5.41
CA ASN A 137 3.98 6.23 -6.77
C ASN A 137 2.91 7.30 -7.02
N VAL A 138 2.81 7.76 -8.24
CA VAL A 138 1.76 8.68 -8.67
C VAL A 138 0.38 8.02 -8.49
N PHE A 139 -0.58 8.76 -7.96
CA PHE A 139 -1.97 8.35 -7.92
C PHE A 139 -2.70 8.78 -9.19
N HIS A 140 -3.63 7.97 -9.63
CA HIS A 140 -4.64 8.42 -10.58
C HIS A 140 -5.62 9.35 -9.84
N ALA A 141 -5.93 10.49 -10.44
CA ALA A 141 -6.88 11.45 -9.89
C ALA A 141 -8.03 11.65 -10.88
N ASP A 142 -9.20 11.15 -10.54
CA ASP A 142 -10.45 11.48 -11.20
C ASP A 142 -11.13 12.62 -10.42
N LEU A 143 -11.61 13.65 -11.11
CA LEU A 143 -12.25 14.82 -10.50
C LEU A 143 -13.52 14.49 -9.69
N GLU A 144 -14.14 13.35 -9.95
CA GLU A 144 -15.28 12.88 -9.15
C GLU A 144 -14.89 12.51 -7.72
N GLY A 145 -13.59 12.34 -7.44
CA GLY A 145 -13.08 11.93 -6.14
C GLY A 145 -13.17 10.42 -5.92
N PHE A 146 -13.07 10.01 -4.66
CA PHE A 146 -13.08 8.59 -4.27
C PHE A 146 -11.95 7.74 -4.89
N ASN A 147 -10.86 8.39 -5.35
CA ASN A 147 -9.67 7.70 -5.83
C ASN A 147 -8.92 7.03 -4.68
N ILE A 148 -8.99 7.62 -3.49
CA ILE A 148 -8.38 7.13 -2.25
C ILE A 148 -9.51 6.78 -1.29
N ARG A 149 -9.40 5.60 -0.68
CA ARG A 149 -10.39 5.10 0.28
C ARG A 149 -9.69 4.41 1.44
N SER A 150 -10.25 4.54 2.63
CA SER A 150 -9.83 3.73 3.78
C SER A 150 -10.81 2.60 4.05
N THR A 151 -10.37 1.62 4.82
CA THR A 151 -11.27 0.77 5.62
C THR A 151 -11.91 1.58 6.73
N ALA A 152 -12.92 1.02 7.39
CA ALA A 152 -13.56 1.67 8.53
C ALA A 152 -12.61 1.88 9.71
N PHE A 153 -12.71 3.02 10.38
CA PHE A 153 -12.03 3.30 11.63
C PHE A 153 -12.94 4.14 12.55
N LYS A 154 -12.57 4.28 13.81
CA LYS A 154 -13.32 5.10 14.77
C LYS A 154 -12.49 6.28 15.23
N ILE A 155 -13.13 7.44 15.33
CA ILE A 155 -12.56 8.68 15.86
C ILE A 155 -13.22 8.95 17.20
N GLU A 156 -12.45 9.41 18.17
CA GLU A 156 -12.99 9.80 19.48
C GLU A 156 -14.01 10.95 19.32
N GLY A 157 -15.17 10.80 19.96
CA GLY A 157 -16.26 11.78 19.88
C GLY A 157 -17.12 11.69 18.61
N VAL A 158 -16.93 10.69 17.76
CA VAL A 158 -17.78 10.42 16.60
C VAL A 158 -18.42 9.05 16.73
N ASP A 159 -19.75 9.01 16.68
CA ASP A 159 -20.48 7.75 16.69
C ASP A 159 -20.40 7.03 15.34
N GLY A 160 -20.18 5.71 15.39
CA GLY A 160 -20.18 4.86 14.22
C GLY A 160 -18.81 4.70 13.54
N ASN A 161 -18.84 4.13 12.34
CA ASN A 161 -17.67 3.92 11.52
C ASN A 161 -17.41 5.13 10.63
N VAL A 162 -16.17 5.57 10.62
CA VAL A 162 -15.69 6.66 9.79
C VAL A 162 -14.85 6.10 8.65
N TYR A 163 -14.94 6.73 7.50
CA TYR A 163 -14.18 6.42 6.29
C TYR A 163 -13.49 7.67 5.79
N LEU A 164 -12.43 7.47 5.03
CA LEU A 164 -11.67 8.54 4.38
C LEU A 164 -11.89 8.47 2.87
N THR A 165 -12.01 9.62 2.24
CA THR A 165 -11.92 9.78 0.80
C THR A 165 -11.23 11.07 0.41
N ASP A 166 -10.83 11.18 -0.85
CA ASP A 166 -10.21 12.36 -1.44
C ASP A 166 -11.19 13.15 -2.31
N PHE A 167 -10.88 14.42 -2.46
CA PHE A 167 -11.51 15.34 -3.41
C PHE A 167 -10.41 16.10 -4.13
N PRO A 168 -10.14 15.78 -5.40
CA PRO A 168 -9.13 16.44 -6.18
C PRO A 168 -9.43 17.92 -6.44
N ASP A 169 -8.37 18.72 -6.46
CA ASP A 169 -8.44 20.08 -6.98
C ASP A 169 -8.55 20.05 -8.52
N ASN A 170 -8.96 21.18 -9.13
CA ASN A 170 -9.19 21.24 -10.58
C ASN A 170 -7.95 20.92 -11.43
N ASP A 171 -6.74 21.11 -10.88
CA ASP A 171 -5.48 20.78 -11.54
C ASP A 171 -5.09 19.30 -11.43
N GLN A 172 -5.79 18.53 -10.61
CA GLN A 172 -5.53 17.11 -10.33
C GLN A 172 -4.11 16.82 -9.80
N LEU A 173 -3.42 17.83 -9.29
CA LEU A 173 -2.09 17.67 -8.69
C LEU A 173 -2.19 17.46 -7.19
N THR A 174 -3.11 18.17 -6.56
CA THR A 174 -3.42 18.10 -5.14
C THR A 174 -4.90 17.89 -4.90
N GLY A 175 -5.27 17.63 -3.66
CA GLY A 175 -6.65 17.49 -3.25
C GLY A 175 -6.81 17.49 -1.74
N THR A 176 -8.05 17.53 -1.30
CA THR A 176 -8.43 17.55 0.12
C THR A 176 -8.91 16.17 0.55
N ILE A 177 -8.48 15.71 1.71
CA ILE A 177 -9.01 14.51 2.35
C ILE A 177 -10.22 14.90 3.19
N LYS A 178 -11.28 14.12 3.07
CA LYS A 178 -12.51 14.27 3.86
C LYS A 178 -12.83 13.00 4.63
N PHE A 179 -13.44 13.16 5.79
CA PHE A 179 -14.00 12.05 6.56
C PHE A 179 -15.51 12.01 6.42
N PHE A 180 -16.05 10.83 6.32
CA PHE A 180 -17.49 10.62 6.20
C PHE A 180 -17.94 9.38 6.95
N THR A 181 -19.22 9.33 7.28
CA THR A 181 -19.94 8.18 7.80
C THR A 181 -20.94 7.69 6.77
N ILE A 182 -21.30 6.42 6.86
CA ILE A 182 -22.33 5.80 6.00
C ILE A 182 -23.44 5.27 6.92
N ASP A 183 -24.67 5.71 6.67
CA ASP A 183 -25.88 5.17 7.30
C ASP A 183 -26.83 4.70 6.20
N GLY A 184 -26.95 3.37 6.07
CA GLY A 184 -27.60 2.76 4.90
C GLY A 184 -26.88 3.17 3.61
N ASP A 185 -27.59 3.88 2.73
CA ASP A 185 -27.05 4.39 1.45
C ASP A 185 -26.66 5.90 1.52
N VAL A 186 -26.77 6.50 2.72
CA VAL A 186 -26.50 7.94 2.88
C VAL A 186 -25.09 8.19 3.36
N ILE A 187 -24.35 8.99 2.60
CA ILE A 187 -23.01 9.47 2.95
C ILE A 187 -23.13 10.83 3.63
N THR A 188 -22.59 10.95 4.84
CA THR A 188 -22.55 12.21 5.59
C THR A 188 -21.11 12.61 5.86
N TYR A 189 -20.67 13.75 5.32
CA TYR A 189 -19.33 14.27 5.58
C TYR A 189 -19.27 14.93 6.96
N ILE A 190 -18.39 14.40 7.82
CA ILE A 190 -18.18 14.90 9.19
C ILE A 190 -17.00 15.86 9.30
N ASN A 191 -16.04 15.76 8.39
CA ASN A 191 -14.91 16.67 8.29
C ASN A 191 -14.54 16.87 6.80
N ASN A 192 -14.71 18.11 6.32
CA ASN A 192 -14.43 18.47 4.93
C ASN A 192 -12.97 18.85 4.67
N ASN A 193 -12.13 18.93 5.71
CA ASN A 193 -10.72 19.30 5.62
C ASN A 193 -9.92 18.49 6.64
N ALA A 194 -9.83 17.19 6.42
CA ALA A 194 -9.16 16.24 7.31
C ALA A 194 -7.69 16.00 6.94
N GLY A 195 -7.26 16.50 5.79
CA GLY A 195 -5.90 16.33 5.30
C GLY A 195 -5.73 16.79 3.87
N ILE A 196 -4.54 16.60 3.34
CA ILE A 196 -4.15 16.95 1.97
C ILE A 196 -3.58 15.72 1.29
N VAL A 197 -3.83 15.60 -0.01
CA VAL A 197 -3.21 14.61 -0.88
C VAL A 197 -2.39 15.31 -1.97
N ASP A 198 -1.20 14.79 -2.24
CA ASP A 198 -0.38 15.11 -3.41
C ASP A 198 -0.38 13.88 -4.33
N TYR A 199 -1.14 13.96 -5.42
CA TYR A 199 -1.29 12.84 -6.36
C TYR A 199 -0.01 12.56 -7.12
N LYS A 200 0.79 13.58 -7.43
CA LYS A 200 2.04 13.44 -8.17
C LYS A 200 3.12 12.75 -7.35
N ARG A 201 3.17 13.01 -6.05
CA ARG A 201 4.10 12.35 -5.12
C ARG A 201 3.55 11.04 -4.58
N GLY A 202 2.24 10.85 -4.60
CA GLY A 202 1.58 9.74 -3.95
C GLY A 202 1.70 9.82 -2.42
N GLU A 203 1.43 11.01 -1.89
CA GLU A 203 1.54 11.32 -0.46
C GLU A 203 0.20 11.80 0.09
N ILE A 204 -0.17 11.28 1.26
CA ILE A 204 -1.37 11.68 2.00
C ILE A 204 -0.92 12.19 3.36
N ASN A 205 -1.29 13.42 3.71
CA ASN A 205 -1.00 14.03 4.99
C ASN A 205 -2.31 14.27 5.73
N LEU A 206 -2.57 13.50 6.79
CA LEU A 206 -3.73 13.69 7.65
C LEU A 206 -3.42 14.72 8.73
N PHE A 207 -4.33 15.64 8.96
CA PHE A 207 -4.27 16.60 10.06
C PHE A 207 -4.46 15.90 11.41
N PRO A 208 -4.19 16.58 12.53
CA PRO A 208 -4.29 15.96 13.86
C PRO A 208 -5.64 15.28 14.08
N ILE A 209 -5.59 13.98 14.35
CA ILE A 209 -6.77 13.14 14.55
C ILE A 209 -6.53 12.17 15.72
N ASN A 210 -7.57 11.89 16.50
CA ASN A 210 -7.56 10.88 17.54
C ASN A 210 -8.32 9.63 17.09
N ILE A 211 -7.58 8.61 16.64
CA ILE A 211 -8.13 7.32 16.21
C ILE A 211 -8.27 6.43 17.45
N SER A 212 -9.48 5.93 17.71
CA SER A 212 -9.76 5.05 18.84
C SER A 212 -9.68 3.56 18.50
N SER A 213 -10.02 3.18 17.27
CA SER A 213 -9.87 1.81 16.76
C SER A 213 -9.88 1.76 15.23
N THR A 214 -9.43 0.64 14.66
CA THR A 214 -9.52 0.35 13.23
C THR A 214 -10.26 -0.96 13.00
N SER A 215 -10.82 -1.16 11.81
CA SER A 215 -11.54 -2.38 11.44
C SER A 215 -10.63 -3.60 11.24
N ILE A 216 -9.34 -3.36 11.07
CA ILE A 216 -8.31 -4.39 10.95
C ILE A 216 -7.42 -4.22 12.18
N ASP A 217 -7.61 -5.07 13.17
CA ASP A 217 -6.63 -5.24 14.24
C ASP A 217 -5.39 -5.87 13.61
N GLY A 218 -4.33 -5.10 13.52
CA GLY A 218 -3.10 -5.48 12.86
C GLY A 218 -2.29 -6.54 13.61
#